data_d28e8b88313b4c870eeb6c1bafcc467b
#
_entry.id   d28e8b88313b4c870eeb6c1bafcc467b
#
_cell.length_a   1.000
_cell.length_b   1.000
_cell.length_c   1.000
_cell.angle_alpha   90.00
_cell.angle_beta   90.00
_cell.angle_gamma   90.00
#
_symmetry.space_group_name_H-M   'P 1'
#
loop_
_entity.id
_entity.type
_entity.pdbx_description
1 polymer ?
#
loop_
_entity_poly.entity_id
_entity_poly.type
_entity_poly.pdbx_seq_one_letter_code
_entity_poly.pdbx_strand_id
1 'polypeptide(L)'
;MLLTEDKLAQWVDSRKGLLITRSLININEYDFKNIHSSKFVCITGYKEVINLFFDKCVRFFHKGVILIIIESDVIPLEKSQLEHKNIIHCFTWNKPFHHEKITAIPIGLNYNRQFIVLDNWLKNNRNQSVPEKTLCFNCSLNTDSSRQVLLNRAKYNWNDFCSLLKYIPSLKSYVIPSHIEGNIQIHVTNPECYNQWNNFKFVLSPRGAGIDCHRTWEVLATGRIPIVLSSNIDELYENLPIIVVKSWDQINEQFLQEQYDIYLKKITDNEYEMDKLSLEYWTDIIDQKMQVYLKKFL
;
A
#
# COMPACT_ATOMS: atom_id res chain seq x y z
N MET A 1 -11.67 -7.65 -6.74
CA MET A 1 -11.68 -6.16 -6.83
C MET A 1 -10.34 -5.64 -6.30
N LEU A 2 -9.69 -4.66 -6.97
CA LEU A 2 -8.37 -4.17 -6.52
C LEU A 2 -8.47 -3.48 -5.15
N LEU A 3 -7.45 -3.71 -4.29
CA LEU A 3 -7.39 -3.15 -2.95
C LEU A 3 -7.15 -1.63 -3.01
N THR A 4 -7.96 -0.90 -2.28
CA THR A 4 -7.80 0.54 -2.01
C THR A 4 -8.14 0.83 -0.55
N GLU A 5 -7.63 1.93 -0.01
CA GLU A 5 -7.85 2.33 1.39
C GLU A 5 -9.33 2.45 1.77
N ASP A 6 -10.11 3.17 0.97
CA ASP A 6 -11.54 3.40 1.25
C ASP A 6 -12.34 2.11 1.28
N LYS A 7 -11.98 1.13 0.45
CA LYS A 7 -12.68 -0.16 0.41
C LYS A 7 -12.47 -0.97 1.66
N LEU A 8 -11.27 -0.91 2.25
CA LEU A 8 -11.01 -1.58 3.51
C LEU A 8 -11.81 -0.94 4.65
N ALA A 9 -11.88 0.39 4.71
CA ALA A 9 -12.72 1.10 5.67
C ALA A 9 -14.21 0.77 5.49
N GLN A 10 -14.71 0.76 4.24
CA GLN A 10 -16.08 0.36 3.91
C GLN A 10 -16.38 -1.10 4.30
N TRP A 11 -15.41 -2.00 4.12
CA TRP A 11 -15.57 -3.38 4.55
C TRP A 11 -15.70 -3.48 6.08
N VAL A 12 -14.90 -2.75 6.85
CA VAL A 12 -15.02 -2.67 8.32
C VAL A 12 -16.41 -2.16 8.72
N ASP A 13 -16.89 -1.11 8.07
CA ASP A 13 -18.22 -0.55 8.33
C ASP A 13 -19.34 -1.57 8.03
N SER A 14 -19.25 -2.30 6.92
CA SER A 14 -20.19 -3.37 6.55
C SER A 14 -20.27 -4.50 7.59
N ARG A 15 -19.21 -4.70 8.37
CA ARG A 15 -19.11 -5.67 9.47
C ARG A 15 -19.53 -5.10 10.81
N LYS A 16 -20.16 -3.91 10.84
CA LYS A 16 -20.48 -3.15 12.06
C LYS A 16 -19.24 -2.89 12.93
N GLY A 17 -18.10 -2.69 12.26
CA GLY A 17 -16.86 -2.28 12.90
C GLY A 17 -16.87 -0.79 13.27
N LEU A 18 -15.90 -0.38 14.07
CA LEU A 18 -15.73 1.00 14.47
C LEU A 18 -14.70 1.68 13.55
N LEU A 19 -15.04 2.86 13.03
CA LEU A 19 -14.12 3.72 12.31
C LEU A 19 -13.76 4.93 13.17
N ILE A 20 -12.46 5.16 13.39
CA ILE A 20 -11.96 6.34 14.10
C ILE A 20 -11.01 7.10 13.18
N THR A 21 -11.43 8.24 12.69
CA THR A 21 -10.65 9.09 11.81
C THR A 21 -10.18 10.35 12.54
N ARG A 22 -9.24 11.09 11.92
CA ARG A 22 -8.74 12.36 12.49
C ARG A 22 -9.84 13.40 12.68
N SER A 23 -10.86 13.42 11.83
CA SER A 23 -12.00 14.34 11.93
C SER A 23 -12.92 14.04 13.11
N LEU A 24 -12.84 12.82 13.67
CA LEU A 24 -13.68 12.35 14.78
C LEU A 24 -12.97 12.40 16.15
N ILE A 25 -11.89 13.17 16.29
CA ILE A 25 -11.12 13.29 17.55
C ILE A 25 -11.92 13.91 18.71
N ASN A 26 -13.05 14.57 18.46
CA ASN A 26 -13.98 15.05 19.49
C ASN A 26 -14.79 13.90 20.11
N ILE A 27 -14.16 13.12 20.95
CA ILE A 27 -14.62 11.84 21.52
C ILE A 27 -15.75 11.97 22.55
N ASN A 28 -16.11 13.15 22.96
CA ASN A 28 -17.27 13.34 23.85
C ASN A 28 -18.60 12.90 23.22
N GLU A 29 -18.62 12.64 21.90
CA GLU A 29 -19.80 12.20 21.15
C GLU A 29 -19.87 10.67 20.92
N TYR A 30 -18.78 9.91 21.20
CA TYR A 30 -18.84 8.46 21.06
C TYR A 30 -19.56 7.85 22.25
N ASP A 31 -20.71 7.23 22.01
CA ASP A 31 -21.32 6.31 22.98
C ASP A 31 -20.51 5.02 23.05
N PHE A 32 -19.46 5.03 23.89
CA PHE A 32 -18.59 3.87 24.13
C PHE A 32 -19.34 2.62 24.62
N LYS A 33 -20.62 2.75 25.02
CA LYS A 33 -21.42 1.61 25.47
C LYS A 33 -21.73 0.62 24.34
N ASN A 34 -21.76 1.08 23.09
CA ASN A 34 -22.02 0.23 21.93
C ASN A 34 -20.75 -0.32 21.27
N ILE A 35 -19.56 0.18 21.65
CA ILE A 35 -18.28 -0.22 21.06
C ILE A 35 -17.88 -1.65 21.40
N HIS A 36 -18.25 -2.14 22.59
CA HIS A 36 -17.82 -3.44 23.11
C HIS A 36 -18.23 -4.65 22.26
N SER A 37 -19.19 -4.50 21.37
CA SER A 37 -19.65 -5.56 20.47
C SER A 37 -18.86 -5.63 19.14
N SER A 38 -18.10 -4.58 18.80
CA SER A 38 -17.33 -4.54 17.55
C SER A 38 -16.14 -5.51 17.62
N LYS A 39 -15.96 -6.27 16.54
CA LYS A 39 -14.83 -7.22 16.39
C LYS A 39 -13.65 -6.57 15.65
N PHE A 40 -13.92 -5.54 14.89
CA PHE A 40 -12.97 -4.83 14.03
C PHE A 40 -13.00 -3.34 14.35
N VAL A 41 -11.81 -2.74 14.43
CA VAL A 41 -11.66 -1.29 14.57
C VAL A 41 -10.66 -0.82 13.52
N CYS A 42 -11.07 0.11 12.68
CA CYS A 42 -10.20 0.77 11.73
C CYS A 42 -9.94 2.21 12.20
N ILE A 43 -8.67 2.56 12.31
CA ILE A 43 -8.23 3.90 12.72
C ILE A 43 -7.25 4.48 11.71
N THR A 44 -7.22 5.81 11.63
CA THR A 44 -6.15 6.48 10.89
C THR A 44 -4.87 6.50 11.70
N GLY A 45 -3.72 6.31 11.04
CA GLY A 45 -2.40 6.11 11.67
C GLY A 45 -1.75 7.38 12.25
N TYR A 46 -2.53 8.40 12.57
CA TYR A 46 -2.01 9.60 13.24
C TYR A 46 -1.81 9.35 14.73
N LYS A 47 -0.75 9.93 15.30
CA LYS A 47 -0.36 9.72 16.70
C LYS A 47 -1.50 10.00 17.68
N GLU A 48 -2.24 11.07 17.43
CA GLU A 48 -3.36 11.49 18.25
C GLU A 48 -4.49 10.44 18.27
N VAL A 49 -4.78 9.83 17.11
CA VAL A 49 -5.81 8.80 16.97
C VAL A 49 -5.39 7.49 17.61
N ILE A 50 -4.12 7.09 17.41
CA ILE A 50 -3.56 5.90 18.03
C ILE A 50 -3.58 6.03 19.56
N ASN A 51 -3.05 7.14 20.10
CA ASN A 51 -3.07 7.37 21.55
C ASN A 51 -4.48 7.35 22.10
N LEU A 52 -5.39 8.02 21.43
CA LEU A 52 -6.79 8.05 21.80
C LEU A 52 -7.41 6.66 21.90
N PHE A 53 -7.17 5.81 20.89
CA PHE A 53 -7.66 4.44 20.90
C PHE A 53 -7.11 3.66 22.08
N PHE A 54 -5.79 3.72 22.33
CA PHE A 54 -5.19 2.97 23.43
C PHE A 54 -5.51 3.52 24.81
N ASP A 55 -5.57 4.84 24.98
CA ASP A 55 -5.83 5.47 26.28
C ASP A 55 -7.31 5.35 26.70
N LYS A 56 -8.24 5.46 25.74
CA LYS A 56 -9.66 5.59 26.08
C LYS A 56 -10.55 4.46 25.56
N CYS A 57 -10.24 3.85 24.40
CA CYS A 57 -11.16 2.94 23.72
C CYS A 57 -10.84 1.46 23.96
N VAL A 58 -9.59 1.04 23.88
CA VAL A 58 -9.18 -0.38 23.85
C VAL A 58 -9.70 -1.19 25.02
N ARG A 59 -9.83 -0.59 26.20
CA ARG A 59 -10.32 -1.23 27.43
C ARG A 59 -11.76 -1.76 27.34
N PHE A 60 -12.58 -1.24 26.42
CA PHE A 60 -13.97 -1.65 26.26
C PHE A 60 -14.15 -2.92 25.43
N PHE A 61 -13.14 -3.35 24.67
CA PHE A 61 -13.20 -4.54 23.82
C PHE A 61 -12.89 -5.83 24.59
N HIS A 62 -13.70 -6.16 25.61
CA HIS A 62 -13.44 -7.28 26.52
C HIS A 62 -13.35 -8.65 25.82
N LYS A 63 -13.99 -8.82 24.66
CA LYS A 63 -13.91 -10.04 23.84
C LYS A 63 -12.75 -10.02 22.83
N GLY A 64 -11.88 -9.02 22.92
CA GLY A 64 -10.79 -8.79 21.99
C GLY A 64 -11.24 -8.13 20.68
N VAL A 65 -10.30 -7.46 20.03
CA VAL A 65 -10.53 -6.72 18.78
C VAL A 65 -9.35 -6.89 17.82
N ILE A 66 -9.65 -6.93 16.53
CA ILE A 66 -8.66 -6.74 15.47
C ILE A 66 -8.59 -5.26 15.15
N LEU A 67 -7.38 -4.70 15.28
CA LEU A 67 -7.07 -3.31 14.96
C LEU A 67 -6.56 -3.22 13.52
N ILE A 68 -7.07 -2.26 12.75
CA ILE A 68 -6.63 -1.96 11.38
C ILE A 68 -6.20 -0.50 11.36
N ILE A 69 -4.95 -0.23 10.97
CA ILE A 69 -4.37 1.12 10.94
C ILE A 69 -4.02 1.48 9.49
N ILE A 70 -4.65 2.54 8.99
CA ILE A 70 -4.51 3.03 7.62
C ILE A 70 -4.21 4.55 7.59
N GLU A 71 -4.06 5.12 6.40
CA GLU A 71 -3.96 6.57 6.17
C GLU A 71 -2.78 7.27 6.89
N SER A 72 -1.62 6.64 6.97
CA SER A 72 -0.41 7.32 7.43
C SER A 72 0.85 6.75 6.80
N ASP A 73 1.75 7.65 6.43
CA ASP A 73 3.08 7.28 5.94
C ASP A 73 3.99 6.73 7.04
N VAL A 74 3.79 7.18 8.27
CA VAL A 74 4.52 6.73 9.46
C VAL A 74 3.52 6.32 10.52
N ILE A 75 3.61 5.08 10.97
CA ILE A 75 2.74 4.54 12.02
C ILE A 75 3.46 4.62 13.37
N PRO A 76 3.09 5.55 14.25
CA PRO A 76 3.72 5.74 15.55
C PRO A 76 3.15 4.78 16.61
N LEU A 77 3.12 3.47 16.28
CA LEU A 77 2.67 2.40 17.15
C LEU A 77 3.84 1.90 17.99
N GLU A 78 3.61 1.60 19.26
CA GLU A 78 4.58 1.02 20.18
C GLU A 78 4.32 -0.47 20.39
N LYS A 79 5.39 -1.25 20.63
CA LYS A 79 5.26 -2.70 20.90
C LYS A 79 4.39 -2.97 22.12
N SER A 80 4.53 -2.17 23.19
CA SER A 80 3.74 -2.25 24.42
C SER A 80 2.23 -2.12 24.18
N GLN A 81 1.83 -1.35 23.19
CA GLN A 81 0.41 -1.20 22.82
C GLN A 81 -0.19 -2.49 22.26
N LEU A 82 0.60 -3.28 21.52
CA LEU A 82 0.16 -4.58 21.00
C LEU A 82 0.05 -5.65 22.08
N GLU A 83 0.75 -5.50 23.21
CA GLU A 83 0.65 -6.42 24.36
C GLU A 83 -0.65 -6.25 25.15
N HIS A 84 -1.43 -5.20 24.89
CA HIS A 84 -2.71 -5.04 25.53
C HIS A 84 -3.61 -6.26 25.30
N LYS A 85 -4.16 -6.83 26.41
CA LYS A 85 -4.92 -8.09 26.39
C LYS A 85 -6.11 -8.12 25.42
N ASN A 86 -6.70 -6.96 25.15
CA ASN A 86 -7.83 -6.82 24.24
C ASN A 86 -7.42 -6.69 22.76
N ILE A 87 -6.13 -6.59 22.43
CA ILE A 87 -5.65 -6.61 21.06
C ILE A 87 -5.39 -8.06 20.66
N ILE A 88 -6.20 -8.55 19.72
CA ILE A 88 -6.03 -9.89 19.12
C ILE A 88 -4.90 -9.82 18.10
N HIS A 89 -5.01 -8.86 17.17
CA HIS A 89 -4.06 -8.64 16.09
C HIS A 89 -4.18 -7.22 15.54
N CYS A 90 -3.12 -6.72 14.92
CA CYS A 90 -3.08 -5.45 14.24
C CYS A 90 -2.70 -5.67 12.78
N PHE A 91 -3.47 -5.12 11.87
CA PHE A 91 -3.13 -4.99 10.45
C PHE A 91 -2.82 -3.54 10.16
N THR A 92 -1.71 -3.26 9.49
CA THR A 92 -1.32 -1.86 9.27
C THR A 92 -0.56 -1.63 7.98
N TRP A 93 -0.74 -0.46 7.38
CA TRP A 93 0.19 0.05 6.40
C TRP A 93 1.55 0.34 7.05
N ASN A 94 2.60 0.40 6.27
CA ASN A 94 3.90 0.87 6.73
C ASN A 94 4.32 0.32 8.10
N LYS A 95 4.16 -1.00 8.29
CA LYS A 95 4.44 -1.71 9.55
C LYS A 95 5.77 -1.23 10.17
N PRO A 96 5.75 -0.66 11.40
CA PRO A 96 6.93 0.03 11.95
C PRO A 96 8.01 -0.94 12.48
N PHE A 97 7.63 -2.15 12.85
CA PHE A 97 8.53 -3.16 13.44
C PHE A 97 7.95 -4.57 13.29
N HIS A 98 8.80 -5.59 13.50
CA HIS A 98 8.36 -6.98 13.57
C HIS A 98 7.80 -7.33 14.96
N HIS A 99 6.62 -7.96 14.99
CA HIS A 99 5.95 -8.47 16.18
C HIS A 99 4.92 -9.53 15.78
N GLU A 100 4.64 -10.53 16.67
CA GLU A 100 3.71 -11.62 16.36
C GLU A 100 2.25 -11.19 16.14
N LYS A 101 1.86 -10.08 16.76
CA LYS A 101 0.50 -9.52 16.66
C LYS A 101 0.38 -8.43 15.59
N ILE A 102 1.35 -8.25 14.69
CA ILE A 102 1.24 -7.23 13.64
C ILE A 102 1.56 -7.82 12.27
N THR A 103 0.69 -7.56 11.31
CA THR A 103 0.85 -7.93 9.90
C THR A 103 0.75 -6.69 9.04
N ALA A 104 1.67 -6.56 8.08
CA ALA A 104 1.56 -5.52 7.08
C ALA A 104 0.38 -5.82 6.15
N ILE A 105 -0.34 -4.76 5.76
CA ILE A 105 -1.28 -4.77 4.63
C ILE A 105 -0.86 -3.71 3.63
N PRO A 106 -1.06 -3.93 2.34
CA PRO A 106 -0.62 -2.99 1.33
C PRO A 106 -1.43 -1.69 1.36
N ILE A 107 -0.75 -0.59 1.04
CA ILE A 107 -1.44 0.68 0.74
C ILE A 107 -2.32 0.55 -0.50
N GLY A 108 -1.95 -0.36 -1.42
CA GLY A 108 -2.71 -0.63 -2.63
C GLY A 108 -2.71 0.55 -3.62
N LEU A 109 -3.78 0.60 -4.42
CA LEU A 109 -3.97 1.66 -5.39
C LEU A 109 -4.60 2.90 -4.75
N ASN A 110 -4.18 4.07 -5.18
CA ASN A 110 -4.79 5.31 -4.69
C ASN A 110 -6.23 5.45 -5.20
N TYR A 111 -7.19 5.60 -4.27
CA TYR A 111 -8.63 5.52 -4.54
C TYR A 111 -9.20 6.75 -5.26
N ASN A 112 -8.69 7.94 -5.00
CA ASN A 112 -9.26 9.21 -5.46
C ASN A 112 -9.27 9.35 -6.99
N ARG A 113 -10.24 8.72 -7.69
CA ARG A 113 -10.41 8.71 -9.15
C ARG A 113 -9.24 8.10 -9.93
N GLN A 114 -8.12 7.80 -9.29
CA GLN A 114 -6.96 7.17 -9.90
C GLN A 114 -7.29 5.75 -10.32
N PHE A 115 -8.04 5.03 -9.50
CA PHE A 115 -8.51 3.69 -9.82
C PHE A 115 -9.26 3.65 -11.17
N ILE A 116 -10.17 4.60 -11.42
CA ILE A 116 -10.94 4.65 -12.67
C ILE A 116 -10.00 4.85 -13.88
N VAL A 117 -8.99 5.70 -13.73
CA VAL A 117 -8.05 5.97 -14.83
C VAL A 117 -7.15 4.77 -15.08
N LEU A 118 -6.65 4.12 -14.02
CA LEU A 118 -5.84 2.91 -14.16
C LEU A 118 -6.69 1.75 -14.72
N ASP A 119 -7.89 1.55 -14.23
CA ASP A 119 -8.81 0.50 -14.73
C ASP A 119 -9.13 0.71 -16.22
N ASN A 120 -9.42 1.94 -16.63
CA ASN A 120 -9.62 2.29 -18.03
C ASN A 120 -8.34 2.07 -18.85
N TRP A 121 -7.18 2.45 -18.33
CA TRP A 121 -5.91 2.22 -18.99
C TRP A 121 -5.64 0.72 -19.17
N LEU A 122 -5.84 -0.09 -18.15
CA LEU A 122 -5.69 -1.55 -18.19
C LEU A 122 -6.64 -2.20 -19.20
N LYS A 123 -7.89 -1.74 -19.28
CA LYS A 123 -8.86 -2.24 -20.27
C LYS A 123 -8.43 -1.98 -21.72
N ASN A 124 -7.82 -0.81 -21.95
CA ASN A 124 -7.39 -0.40 -23.28
C ASN A 124 -6.02 -0.96 -23.67
N ASN A 125 -5.21 -1.43 -22.70
CA ASN A 125 -3.86 -1.93 -22.92
C ASN A 125 -3.68 -3.41 -22.51
N ARG A 126 -4.73 -4.24 -22.65
CA ARG A 126 -4.69 -5.68 -22.30
C ARG A 126 -3.64 -6.47 -23.08
N ASN A 127 -3.37 -6.09 -24.33
CA ASN A 127 -2.35 -6.69 -25.18
C ASN A 127 -1.07 -5.88 -25.13
N GLN A 128 -0.39 -5.91 -23.99
CA GLN A 128 0.85 -5.19 -23.83
C GLN A 128 1.96 -5.79 -24.72
N SER A 129 2.74 -4.93 -25.36
CA SER A 129 3.94 -5.34 -26.07
C SER A 129 4.99 -5.90 -25.10
N VAL A 130 5.80 -6.83 -25.57
CA VAL A 130 6.98 -7.28 -24.82
C VAL A 130 7.88 -6.06 -24.56
N PRO A 131 8.25 -5.79 -23.31
CA PRO A 131 9.08 -4.62 -23.00
C PRO A 131 10.49 -4.78 -23.57
N GLU A 132 10.94 -3.78 -24.32
CA GLU A 132 12.26 -3.78 -24.97
C GLU A 132 13.37 -3.21 -24.08
N LYS A 133 13.01 -2.29 -23.18
CA LYS A 133 13.96 -1.58 -22.31
C LYS A 133 14.04 -2.24 -20.92
N THR A 134 15.22 -2.13 -20.30
CA THR A 134 15.48 -2.81 -19.04
C THR A 134 14.87 -2.08 -17.85
N LEU A 135 15.35 -0.91 -17.48
CA LEU A 135 15.03 -0.22 -16.23
C LEU A 135 14.56 1.21 -16.47
N CYS A 136 13.57 1.63 -15.70
CA CYS A 136 13.03 2.99 -15.72
C CYS A 136 13.14 3.65 -14.34
N PHE A 137 13.55 4.93 -14.31
CA PHE A 137 13.45 5.82 -13.17
C PHE A 137 12.68 7.09 -13.54
N ASN A 138 11.56 7.34 -12.87
CA ASN A 138 10.72 8.52 -13.12
C ASN A 138 9.90 8.98 -11.88
N CYS A 139 10.44 8.92 -10.67
CA CYS A 139 9.71 9.32 -9.47
C CYS A 139 9.91 10.79 -9.07
N SER A 140 8.98 11.32 -8.27
CA SER A 140 9.17 12.61 -7.59
C SER A 140 10.34 12.54 -6.61
N LEU A 141 11.16 13.57 -6.56
CA LEU A 141 12.33 13.63 -5.68
C LEU A 141 12.03 14.25 -4.31
N ASN A 142 10.84 14.84 -4.12
CA ASN A 142 10.53 15.67 -2.95
C ASN A 142 9.98 14.88 -1.76
N THR A 143 9.71 13.58 -1.92
CA THR A 143 9.06 12.78 -0.88
C THR A 143 10.01 12.01 0.03
N ASP A 144 11.25 11.76 -0.46
CA ASP A 144 12.31 11.10 0.31
C ASP A 144 13.69 11.43 -0.29
N SER A 145 14.67 11.73 0.57
CA SER A 145 16.03 12.11 0.13
C SER A 145 16.79 10.99 -0.59
N SER A 146 16.47 9.73 -0.30
CA SER A 146 17.09 8.57 -0.98
C SER A 146 16.81 8.56 -2.50
N ARG A 147 15.73 9.19 -2.94
CA ARG A 147 15.38 9.31 -4.36
C ARG A 147 16.38 10.15 -5.15
N GLN A 148 16.98 11.16 -4.50
CA GLN A 148 18.05 11.94 -5.12
C GLN A 148 19.32 11.09 -5.31
N VAL A 149 19.62 10.23 -4.36
CA VAL A 149 20.74 9.27 -4.48
C VAL A 149 20.50 8.33 -5.67
N LEU A 150 19.29 7.81 -5.80
CA LEU A 150 18.92 6.94 -6.92
C LEU A 150 18.95 7.66 -8.26
N LEU A 151 18.50 8.92 -8.33
CA LEU A 151 18.63 9.71 -9.56
C LEU A 151 20.09 9.82 -9.99
N ASN A 152 21.01 10.09 -9.05
CA ASN A 152 22.44 10.19 -9.35
C ASN A 152 23.01 8.83 -9.82
N ARG A 153 22.61 7.72 -9.19
CA ARG A 153 22.98 6.38 -9.67
C ARG A 153 22.46 6.10 -11.07
N ALA A 154 21.19 6.37 -11.33
CA ALA A 154 20.60 6.17 -12.65
C ALA A 154 21.29 7.02 -13.72
N LYS A 155 21.74 8.22 -13.36
CA LYS A 155 22.41 9.15 -14.28
C LYS A 155 23.86 8.80 -14.56
N TYR A 156 24.61 8.30 -13.57
CA TYR A 156 26.06 8.19 -13.66
C TYR A 156 26.59 6.75 -13.61
N ASN A 157 25.82 5.81 -13.00
CA ASN A 157 26.25 4.43 -12.79
C ASN A 157 25.44 3.43 -13.60
N TRP A 158 24.19 3.76 -13.97
CA TRP A 158 23.26 2.84 -14.66
C TRP A 158 22.80 3.38 -16.01
N ASN A 159 23.47 4.39 -16.56
CA ASN A 159 23.10 5.05 -17.80
C ASN A 159 23.01 4.12 -19.02
N ASP A 160 23.70 2.97 -18.99
CA ASP A 160 23.70 2.01 -20.09
C ASP A 160 22.41 1.18 -20.15
N PHE A 161 21.77 0.93 -19.01
CA PHE A 161 20.56 0.10 -18.93
C PHE A 161 19.37 0.77 -18.22
N CYS A 162 19.55 1.92 -17.61
CA CYS A 162 18.49 2.67 -16.92
C CYS A 162 18.13 3.95 -17.69
N SER A 163 16.86 4.06 -18.08
CA SER A 163 16.35 5.29 -18.70
C SER A 163 15.81 6.24 -17.65
N LEU A 164 16.33 7.48 -17.67
CA LEU A 164 15.77 8.58 -16.89
C LEU A 164 14.62 9.19 -17.68
N LEU A 165 13.43 9.05 -17.17
CA LEU A 165 12.24 9.65 -17.76
C LEU A 165 11.84 10.89 -16.98
N LYS A 166 11.24 11.85 -17.70
CA LYS A 166 10.63 13.00 -17.05
C LYS A 166 9.55 12.53 -16.09
N TYR A 167 9.65 12.95 -14.82
CA TYR A 167 8.59 12.71 -13.88
C TYR A 167 7.30 13.38 -14.36
N ILE A 168 6.28 12.58 -14.57
CA ILE A 168 4.93 13.04 -14.83
C ILE A 168 4.16 12.75 -13.54
N PRO A 169 3.65 13.78 -12.85
CA PRO A 169 2.82 13.54 -11.69
C PRO A 169 1.70 12.57 -12.03
N SER A 170 1.56 11.52 -11.24
CA SER A 170 0.43 10.59 -11.38
C SER A 170 -0.91 11.29 -11.15
N LEU A 171 -0.87 12.46 -10.50
CA LEU A 171 -2.02 13.30 -10.21
C LEU A 171 -1.94 14.62 -10.97
N LYS A 172 -3.02 14.97 -11.66
CA LYS A 172 -3.28 16.34 -12.12
C LYS A 172 -4.40 16.93 -11.26
N SER A 173 -4.19 18.13 -10.77
CA SER A 173 -5.22 18.89 -10.09
C SER A 173 -6.07 19.64 -11.13
N TYR A 174 -7.37 19.47 -11.07
CA TYR A 174 -8.34 20.24 -11.81
C TYR A 174 -9.27 20.95 -10.84
N VAL A 175 -9.57 22.20 -11.12
CA VAL A 175 -10.59 22.95 -10.41
C VAL A 175 -11.91 22.78 -11.17
N ILE A 176 -12.90 22.16 -10.53
CA ILE A 176 -14.22 22.02 -11.09
C ILE A 176 -15.15 22.98 -10.35
N PRO A 177 -15.87 23.86 -11.06
CA PRO A 177 -16.91 24.67 -10.44
C PRO A 177 -17.96 23.76 -9.78
N SER A 178 -18.24 23.98 -8.51
CA SER A 178 -19.31 23.29 -7.79
C SER A 178 -20.42 24.28 -7.48
N HIS A 179 -21.66 23.91 -7.78
CA HIS A 179 -22.82 24.73 -7.48
C HIS A 179 -23.17 24.76 -5.97
N ILE A 180 -22.58 23.85 -5.18
CA ILE A 180 -22.87 23.71 -3.75
C ILE A 180 -21.77 24.30 -2.89
N GLU A 181 -20.49 24.10 -3.25
CA GLU A 181 -19.32 24.44 -2.42
C GLU A 181 -18.30 25.35 -3.12
N GLY A 182 -18.65 25.95 -4.26
CA GLY A 182 -17.71 26.74 -5.06
C GLY A 182 -16.77 25.87 -5.91
N ASN A 183 -15.50 26.24 -6.00
CA ASN A 183 -14.51 25.49 -6.79
C ASN A 183 -13.99 24.27 -6.01
N ILE A 184 -14.25 23.06 -6.51
CA ILE A 184 -13.69 21.82 -5.95
C ILE A 184 -12.42 21.46 -6.72
N GLN A 185 -11.32 21.32 -6.00
CA GLN A 185 -10.08 20.81 -6.57
C GLN A 185 -10.15 19.28 -6.68
N ILE A 186 -10.06 18.77 -7.91
CA ILE A 186 -10.07 17.35 -8.19
C ILE A 186 -8.69 16.90 -8.64
N HIS A 187 -8.16 15.88 -7.99
CA HIS A 187 -6.94 15.21 -8.40
C HIS A 187 -7.29 14.04 -9.32
N VAL A 188 -6.73 14.03 -10.53
CA VAL A 188 -6.95 12.96 -11.51
C VAL A 188 -5.60 12.36 -11.88
N THR A 189 -5.50 11.04 -11.88
CA THR A 189 -4.32 10.34 -12.34
C THR A 189 -4.05 10.64 -13.81
N ASN A 190 -2.79 10.90 -14.14
CA ASN A 190 -2.36 11.07 -15.50
C ASN A 190 -1.97 9.71 -16.09
N PRO A 191 -2.73 9.16 -17.08
CA PRO A 191 -2.43 7.85 -17.68
C PRO A 191 -1.08 7.82 -18.39
N GLU A 192 -0.50 8.99 -18.71
CA GLU A 192 0.80 9.10 -19.37
C GLU A 192 1.94 8.49 -18.56
N CYS A 193 1.84 8.48 -17.22
CA CYS A 193 2.83 7.80 -16.39
C CYS A 193 2.82 6.28 -16.62
N TYR A 194 1.67 5.68 -16.88
CA TYR A 194 1.54 4.25 -17.18
C TYR A 194 2.07 3.93 -18.58
N ASN A 195 1.83 4.81 -19.57
CA ASN A 195 2.39 4.68 -20.91
C ASN A 195 3.93 4.69 -20.90
N GLN A 196 4.52 5.51 -20.04
CA GLN A 196 5.98 5.54 -19.89
C GLN A 196 6.55 4.19 -19.43
N TRP A 197 5.86 3.50 -18.49
CA TRP A 197 6.35 2.22 -17.95
C TRP A 197 6.21 1.06 -18.95
N ASN A 198 5.31 1.17 -19.89
CA ASN A 198 4.92 0.06 -20.76
C ASN A 198 6.07 -0.56 -21.56
N ASN A 199 7.10 0.24 -21.88
CA ASN A 199 8.26 -0.22 -22.65
C ASN A 199 9.36 -0.82 -21.77
N PHE A 200 9.21 -0.87 -20.44
CA PHE A 200 10.26 -1.29 -19.53
C PHE A 200 9.91 -2.60 -18.83
N LYS A 201 10.93 -3.45 -18.63
CA LYS A 201 10.83 -4.67 -17.81
C LYS A 201 10.63 -4.29 -16.35
N PHE A 202 11.46 -3.36 -15.86
CA PHE A 202 11.54 -2.95 -14.47
C PHE A 202 11.29 -1.45 -14.29
N VAL A 203 10.64 -1.12 -13.17
CA VAL A 203 10.43 0.26 -12.74
C VAL A 203 10.94 0.42 -11.31
N LEU A 204 11.87 1.36 -11.07
CA LEU A 204 12.31 1.67 -9.71
C LEU A 204 11.15 2.25 -8.89
N SER A 205 10.88 1.61 -7.76
CA SER A 205 9.82 2.01 -6.84
C SER A 205 10.40 2.29 -5.44
N PRO A 206 11.26 3.33 -5.31
CA PRO A 206 11.81 3.69 -4.00
C PRO A 206 10.71 4.22 -3.10
N ARG A 207 10.91 4.01 -1.78
CA ARG A 207 10.02 4.57 -0.76
C ARG A 207 9.74 6.06 -1.01
N GLY A 208 8.58 6.51 -0.52
CA GLY A 208 8.26 7.92 -0.39
C GLY A 208 8.34 8.35 1.08
N ALA A 209 7.40 9.15 1.53
CA ALA A 209 7.24 9.46 2.95
C ALA A 209 6.95 8.17 3.75
N GLY A 210 6.11 7.28 3.20
CA GLY A 210 5.92 5.92 3.69
C GLY A 210 6.90 4.90 3.09
N ILE A 211 7.01 3.73 3.73
CA ILE A 211 7.81 2.60 3.24
C ILE A 211 7.13 2.00 2.01
N ASP A 212 5.83 1.72 2.13
CA ASP A 212 5.00 1.30 1.01
C ASP A 212 4.53 2.50 0.19
N CYS A 213 4.45 2.33 -1.11
CA CYS A 213 4.06 3.38 -2.05
C CYS A 213 3.01 2.86 -3.03
N HIS A 214 2.00 3.67 -3.34
CA HIS A 214 1.03 3.38 -4.41
C HIS A 214 1.70 2.99 -5.73
N ARG A 215 2.83 3.62 -6.06
CA ARG A 215 3.63 3.30 -7.26
C ARG A 215 3.96 1.81 -7.38
N THR A 216 4.34 1.14 -6.29
CA THR A 216 4.68 -0.28 -6.29
C THR A 216 3.51 -1.11 -6.82
N TRP A 217 2.31 -0.82 -6.33
CA TRP A 217 1.08 -1.51 -6.69
C TRP A 217 0.57 -1.11 -8.09
N GLU A 218 0.73 0.16 -8.48
CA GLU A 218 0.40 0.65 -9.82
C GLU A 218 1.30 0.00 -10.88
N VAL A 219 2.62 -0.05 -10.65
CA VAL A 219 3.59 -0.71 -11.55
C VAL A 219 3.24 -2.19 -11.69
N LEU A 220 2.97 -2.87 -10.58
CA LEU A 220 2.58 -4.27 -10.59
C LEU A 220 1.27 -4.49 -11.36
N ALA A 221 0.26 -3.64 -11.13
CA ALA A 221 -1.02 -3.72 -11.84
C ALA A 221 -0.87 -3.49 -13.36
N THR A 222 0.11 -2.68 -13.79
CA THR A 222 0.41 -2.50 -15.21
C THR A 222 1.23 -3.66 -15.82
N GLY A 223 1.47 -4.75 -15.07
CA GLY A 223 2.22 -5.91 -15.56
C GLY A 223 3.73 -5.66 -15.68
N ARG A 224 4.25 -4.67 -14.96
CA ARG A 224 5.70 -4.38 -14.89
C ARG A 224 6.23 -4.81 -13.54
N ILE A 225 7.55 -4.99 -13.45
CA ILE A 225 8.21 -5.50 -12.26
C ILE A 225 8.75 -4.33 -11.45
N PRO A 226 8.15 -3.97 -10.30
CA PRO A 226 8.72 -2.95 -9.43
C PRO A 226 9.97 -3.47 -8.72
N ILE A 227 10.97 -2.59 -8.52
CA ILE A 227 12.13 -2.87 -7.69
C ILE A 227 12.04 -1.99 -6.45
N VAL A 228 12.07 -2.60 -5.28
CA VAL A 228 11.95 -1.96 -3.97
C VAL A 228 13.14 -2.28 -3.08
N LEU A 229 13.41 -1.45 -2.08
CA LEU A 229 14.40 -1.73 -1.05
C LEU A 229 13.75 -2.54 0.08
N SER A 230 14.45 -3.54 0.59
CA SER A 230 14.05 -4.37 1.72
C SER A 230 13.70 -3.54 2.96
N SER A 231 12.65 -3.96 3.67
CA SER A 231 12.09 -3.24 4.80
C SER A 231 11.24 -4.15 5.72
N ASN A 232 10.59 -3.56 6.72
CA ASN A 232 9.69 -4.29 7.63
C ASN A 232 8.41 -4.84 6.97
N ILE A 233 8.17 -4.54 5.69
CA ILE A 233 6.96 -4.95 4.97
C ILE A 233 7.25 -5.94 3.84
N ASP A 234 8.44 -6.54 3.79
CA ASP A 234 8.85 -7.46 2.72
C ASP A 234 7.88 -8.64 2.57
N GLU A 235 7.21 -9.05 3.64
CA GLU A 235 6.17 -10.09 3.62
C GLU A 235 5.02 -9.80 2.65
N LEU A 236 4.73 -8.51 2.35
CA LEU A 236 3.73 -8.14 1.36
C LEU A 236 4.11 -8.59 -0.03
N TYR A 237 5.40 -8.61 -0.31
CA TYR A 237 5.97 -8.82 -1.64
C TYR A 237 6.25 -10.29 -1.96
N GLU A 238 6.19 -11.16 -0.96
CA GLU A 238 6.38 -12.60 -1.14
C GLU A 238 5.39 -13.15 -2.19
N ASN A 239 5.90 -13.96 -3.09
CA ASN A 239 5.15 -14.56 -4.20
C ASN A 239 4.45 -13.55 -5.15
N LEU A 240 4.91 -12.28 -5.16
CA LEU A 240 4.54 -11.30 -6.17
C LEU A 240 5.71 -11.05 -7.13
N PRO A 241 5.47 -10.63 -8.37
CA PRO A 241 6.53 -10.23 -9.30
C PRO A 241 7.12 -8.86 -8.91
N ILE A 242 7.71 -8.80 -7.73
CA ILE A 242 8.38 -7.63 -7.15
C ILE A 242 9.80 -8.04 -6.78
N ILE A 243 10.80 -7.25 -7.16
CA ILE A 243 12.17 -7.48 -6.76
C ILE A 243 12.49 -6.68 -5.52
N VAL A 244 12.84 -7.38 -4.44
CA VAL A 244 13.28 -6.80 -3.18
C VAL A 244 14.81 -6.87 -3.12
N VAL A 245 15.48 -5.72 -3.13
CA VAL A 245 16.94 -5.63 -3.00
C VAL A 245 17.32 -5.14 -1.61
N LYS A 246 18.41 -5.70 -1.02
CA LYS A 246 18.93 -5.27 0.28
C LYS A 246 19.71 -3.96 0.19
N SER A 247 20.30 -3.70 -0.98
CA SER A 247 21.01 -2.48 -1.33
C SER A 247 20.80 -2.19 -2.81
N TRP A 248 20.72 -0.92 -3.16
CA TRP A 248 20.70 -0.49 -4.55
C TRP A 248 21.98 -0.84 -5.32
N ASP A 249 23.08 -1.21 -4.63
CA ASP A 249 24.32 -1.68 -5.22
C ASP A 249 24.19 -3.06 -5.88
N GLN A 250 23.17 -3.82 -5.54
CA GLN A 250 22.89 -5.12 -6.19
C GLN A 250 22.43 -4.96 -7.64
N ILE A 251 21.93 -3.76 -8.02
CA ILE A 251 21.37 -3.51 -9.34
C ILE A 251 22.50 -3.32 -10.35
N ASN A 252 22.57 -4.23 -11.30
CA ASN A 252 23.37 -4.16 -12.52
C ASN A 252 22.66 -4.92 -13.63
N GLU A 253 23.15 -4.82 -14.85
CA GLU A 253 22.49 -5.40 -16.01
C GLU A 253 22.37 -6.92 -15.93
N GLN A 254 23.41 -7.62 -15.49
CA GLN A 254 23.41 -9.07 -15.30
C GLN A 254 22.34 -9.50 -14.28
N PHE A 255 22.33 -8.86 -13.11
CA PHE A 255 21.34 -9.12 -12.08
C PHE A 255 19.91 -8.94 -12.61
N LEU A 256 19.65 -7.85 -13.33
CA LEU A 256 18.32 -7.59 -13.88
C LEU A 256 17.93 -8.62 -14.94
N GLN A 257 18.87 -9.09 -15.76
CA GLN A 257 18.59 -10.15 -16.73
C GLN A 257 18.24 -11.46 -16.02
N GLU A 258 19.03 -11.86 -15.02
CA GLU A 258 18.76 -13.06 -14.20
C GLU A 258 17.38 -12.99 -13.53
N GLN A 259 17.02 -11.83 -12.96
CA GLN A 259 15.70 -11.62 -12.34
C GLN A 259 14.56 -11.68 -13.36
N TYR A 260 14.79 -11.20 -14.57
CA TYR A 260 13.78 -11.26 -15.63
C TYR A 260 13.54 -12.71 -16.12
N ASP A 261 14.60 -13.50 -16.22
CA ASP A 261 14.49 -14.91 -16.60
C ASP A 261 13.74 -15.72 -15.53
N ILE A 262 14.01 -15.44 -14.23
CA ILE A 262 13.24 -16.00 -13.11
C ILE A 262 11.75 -15.58 -13.20
N TYR A 263 11.48 -14.31 -13.48
CA TYR A 263 10.12 -13.80 -13.65
C TYR A 263 9.37 -14.53 -14.76
N LEU A 264 9.99 -14.69 -15.94
CA LEU A 264 9.37 -15.37 -17.08
C LEU A 264 9.04 -16.82 -16.76
N LYS A 265 9.93 -17.52 -16.06
CA LYS A 265 9.68 -18.88 -15.60
C LYS A 265 8.50 -18.94 -14.65
N LYS A 266 8.51 -18.13 -13.59
CA LYS A 266 7.45 -18.12 -12.57
C LYS A 266 6.08 -17.75 -13.12
N ILE A 267 6.01 -16.82 -14.10
CA ILE A 267 4.73 -16.48 -14.73
C ILE A 267 4.21 -17.63 -15.58
N THR A 268 5.09 -18.34 -16.27
CA THR A 268 4.73 -19.54 -17.07
C THR A 268 4.22 -20.67 -16.17
N ASP A 269 4.86 -20.85 -15.02
CA ASP A 269 4.52 -21.90 -14.04
C ASP A 269 3.35 -21.49 -13.13
N ASN A 270 2.79 -20.28 -13.30
CA ASN A 270 1.70 -19.70 -12.48
C ASN A 270 2.01 -19.68 -10.97
N GLU A 271 3.25 -19.33 -10.62
CA GLU A 271 3.73 -19.32 -9.23
C GLU A 271 3.45 -18.02 -8.48
N TYR A 272 2.95 -16.95 -9.14
CA TYR A 272 2.67 -15.68 -8.49
C TYR A 272 1.25 -15.62 -7.91
N GLU A 273 1.15 -15.10 -6.68
CA GLU A 273 -0.11 -14.91 -5.95
C GLU A 273 -0.73 -13.54 -6.27
N MET A 274 -1.17 -13.35 -7.52
CA MET A 274 -1.72 -12.06 -7.97
C MET A 274 -3.01 -11.67 -7.25
N ASP A 275 -3.67 -12.60 -6.56
CA ASP A 275 -4.85 -12.34 -5.72
C ASP A 275 -4.53 -11.37 -4.57
N LYS A 276 -3.27 -11.24 -4.16
CA LYS A 276 -2.79 -10.21 -3.21
C LYS A 276 -3.08 -8.76 -3.65
N LEU A 277 -3.38 -8.53 -4.93
CA LEU A 277 -3.86 -7.24 -5.42
C LEU A 277 -5.33 -6.97 -5.10
N SER A 278 -6.07 -7.98 -4.65
CA SER A 278 -7.50 -7.87 -4.39
C SER A 278 -7.83 -7.52 -2.94
N LEU A 279 -8.95 -6.83 -2.74
CA LEU A 279 -9.50 -6.55 -1.42
C LEU A 279 -9.89 -7.86 -0.72
N GLU A 280 -10.48 -8.78 -1.46
CA GLU A 280 -10.99 -10.06 -0.97
C GLU A 280 -9.90 -10.86 -0.27
N TYR A 281 -8.71 -10.95 -0.86
CA TYR A 281 -7.57 -11.65 -0.27
C TYR A 281 -7.25 -11.15 1.15
N TRP A 282 -7.17 -9.84 1.32
CA TRP A 282 -6.81 -9.25 2.61
C TRP A 282 -7.94 -9.31 3.64
N THR A 283 -9.17 -9.12 3.21
CA THR A 283 -10.33 -9.23 4.10
C THR A 283 -10.54 -10.67 4.59
N ASP A 284 -10.24 -11.66 3.76
CA ASP A 284 -10.30 -13.07 4.16
C ASP A 284 -9.23 -13.39 5.21
N ILE A 285 -8.00 -12.88 5.06
CA ILE A 285 -6.93 -13.04 6.06
C ILE A 285 -7.35 -12.39 7.40
N ILE A 286 -7.93 -11.18 7.36
CA ILE A 286 -8.40 -10.47 8.54
C ILE A 286 -9.54 -11.25 9.23
N ASP A 287 -10.52 -11.73 8.48
CA ASP A 287 -11.61 -12.55 8.98
C ASP A 287 -11.12 -13.89 9.59
N GLN A 288 -10.21 -14.57 8.90
CA GLN A 288 -9.62 -15.83 9.39
C GLN A 288 -8.91 -15.62 10.74
N LYS A 289 -8.19 -14.51 10.91
CA LYS A 289 -7.51 -14.20 12.16
C LYS A 289 -8.50 -14.06 13.33
N MET A 290 -9.64 -13.43 13.08
CA MET A 290 -10.73 -13.34 14.07
C MET A 290 -11.34 -14.71 14.36
N GLN A 291 -11.60 -15.53 13.33
CA GLN A 291 -12.21 -16.85 13.52
C GLN A 291 -11.30 -17.79 14.32
N VAL A 292 -9.99 -17.78 14.06
CA VAL A 292 -9.02 -18.57 14.83
C VAL A 292 -9.02 -18.15 16.30
N TYR A 293 -9.14 -16.85 16.58
CA TYR A 293 -9.24 -16.38 17.96
C TYR A 293 -10.52 -16.85 18.64
N LEU A 294 -11.67 -16.70 17.99
CA LEU A 294 -12.96 -17.09 18.59
C LEU A 294 -13.06 -18.59 18.88
N LYS A 295 -12.45 -19.45 18.06
CA LYS A 295 -12.39 -20.90 18.29
C LYS A 295 -11.64 -21.31 19.56
N LYS A 296 -10.80 -20.45 20.13
CA LYS A 296 -10.10 -20.73 21.40
C LYS A 296 -10.99 -20.59 22.62
N PHE A 297 -12.19 -20.05 22.46
CA PHE A 297 -13.16 -19.80 23.53
C PHE A 297 -14.46 -20.64 23.42
N LEU A 298 -14.51 -21.50 22.40
CA LEU A 298 -15.54 -22.53 22.21
C LEU A 298 -15.01 -23.90 22.66
#